data_a1cae5c3190e83df90b5afd74d05b1b8
#
_entry.id   a1cae5c3190e83df90b5afd74d05b1b8
#
_cell.length_a   1.000
_cell.length_b   1.000
_cell.length_c   1.000
_cell.angle_alpha   90.00
_cell.angle_beta   90.00
_cell.angle_gamma   90.00
#
_symmetry.space_group_name_H-M   'P 1'
#
loop_
_entity.id
_entity.type
_entity.pdbx_description
1 polymer ?
#
loop_
_entity_poly.entity_id
_entity_poly.type
_entity_poly.pdbx_seq_one_letter_code
_entity_poly.pdbx_strand_id
1 'polypeptide(L)'
;MKYIFISLLLFFSPAFAQAADKDGFISIFDGKTLQGWEATPAKTAPAWTVKKGMIVGNGDHGRGYLTYSPNKNVADLELKFSYRFPGKGNSGVSIRAIVDKTRKRDFQSYHADLGHLGIGKNVMGAWDFHTPGRKEHRCFRGDRLVIGKDDKPTITPIKDALTADDIKKGDWNSVHILAKGNNFKLYINDKLSSEFTEHLPKAKRLKKGMIQLQLHDPGMIVHFKDLRLKILK
;
A
#
# COMPACT_ATOMS: atom_id res chain seq x y z
N MET A 1 -54.96 -23.44 -5.24
CA MET A 1 -53.84 -22.53 -4.93
C MET A 1 -52.60 -23.38 -4.75
N LYS A 2 -51.64 -23.30 -5.70
CA LYS A 2 -50.35 -24.03 -5.60
C LYS A 2 -49.32 -23.05 -5.06
N TYR A 3 -48.76 -23.34 -3.88
CA TYR A 3 -47.69 -22.57 -3.29
C TYR A 3 -46.36 -23.02 -3.93
N ILE A 4 -45.66 -22.10 -4.60
CA ILE A 4 -44.31 -22.31 -5.10
C ILE A 4 -43.35 -21.88 -3.99
N PHE A 5 -42.67 -22.85 -3.39
CA PHE A 5 -41.55 -22.58 -2.47
C PHE A 5 -40.29 -22.25 -3.32
N ILE A 6 -39.88 -21.00 -3.30
CA ILE A 6 -38.58 -20.59 -3.86
C ILE A 6 -37.53 -20.80 -2.75
N SER A 7 -36.74 -21.86 -2.90
CA SER A 7 -35.60 -22.12 -2.03
C SER A 7 -34.47 -21.19 -2.37
N LEU A 8 -34.18 -20.22 -1.50
CA LEU A 8 -33.05 -19.28 -1.64
C LEU A 8 -31.76 -20.02 -1.23
N LEU A 9 -31.02 -20.54 -2.20
CA LEU A 9 -29.68 -21.11 -1.97
C LEU A 9 -28.71 -19.97 -1.67
N LEU A 10 -28.41 -19.78 -0.38
CA LEU A 10 -27.30 -18.93 0.09
C LEU A 10 -25.99 -19.64 -0.25
N PHE A 11 -25.33 -19.21 -1.31
CA PHE A 11 -23.95 -19.60 -1.60
C PHE A 11 -23.02 -18.93 -0.58
N PHE A 12 -22.67 -19.64 0.48
CA PHE A 12 -21.53 -19.30 1.31
C PHE A 12 -20.27 -19.60 0.48
N SER A 13 -19.67 -18.59 -0.14
CA SER A 13 -18.31 -18.74 -0.65
C SER A 13 -17.35 -18.88 0.52
N PRO A 14 -16.57 -19.96 0.62
CA PRO A 14 -15.63 -20.12 1.72
C PRO A 14 -14.59 -19.00 1.64
N ALA A 15 -14.31 -18.37 2.77
CA ALA A 15 -13.21 -17.44 2.91
C ALA A 15 -11.92 -18.16 2.49
N PHE A 16 -11.17 -17.58 1.55
CA PHE A 16 -9.91 -18.11 1.06
C PHE A 16 -8.88 -18.04 2.19
N ALA A 17 -8.82 -19.06 3.04
CA ALA A 17 -7.74 -19.25 3.99
C ALA A 17 -6.56 -19.88 3.26
N GLN A 18 -5.68 -19.07 2.72
CA GLN A 18 -4.46 -19.56 2.08
C GLN A 18 -3.43 -19.88 3.17
N ALA A 19 -2.87 -21.08 3.13
CA ALA A 19 -1.79 -21.48 4.04
C ALA A 19 -0.56 -20.57 3.84
N ALA A 20 0.13 -20.27 4.94
CA ALA A 20 1.38 -19.53 4.86
C ALA A 20 2.45 -20.38 4.14
N ASP A 21 3.30 -19.70 3.36
CA ASP A 21 4.49 -20.32 2.78
C ASP A 21 5.56 -20.62 3.86
N LYS A 22 6.67 -21.24 3.45
CA LYS A 22 7.77 -21.60 4.36
C LYS A 22 8.37 -20.40 5.11
N ASP A 23 8.24 -19.20 4.55
CA ASP A 23 8.75 -17.94 5.14
C ASP A 23 7.69 -17.22 5.98
N GLY A 24 6.48 -17.78 6.08
CA GLY A 24 5.37 -17.27 6.87
C GLY A 24 4.51 -16.22 6.16
N PHE A 25 4.63 -16.07 4.83
CA PHE A 25 3.77 -15.19 4.05
C PHE A 25 2.51 -15.91 3.59
N ILE A 26 1.39 -15.24 3.66
CA ILE A 26 0.13 -15.64 3.01
C ILE A 26 -0.06 -14.81 1.73
N SER A 27 -0.56 -15.40 0.66
CA SER A 27 -1.02 -14.63 -0.49
C SER A 27 -2.32 -13.91 -0.11
N ILE A 28 -2.39 -12.61 -0.39
CA ILE A 28 -3.58 -11.79 -0.16
C ILE A 28 -4.28 -11.40 -1.46
N PHE A 29 -3.89 -12.02 -2.56
CA PHE A 29 -4.51 -11.92 -3.88
C PHE A 29 -4.45 -13.29 -4.57
N ASP A 30 -5.58 -13.77 -5.07
CA ASP A 30 -5.73 -15.10 -5.66
C ASP A 30 -5.34 -15.16 -7.15
N GLY A 31 -5.02 -14.02 -7.76
CA GLY A 31 -4.72 -13.90 -9.19
C GLY A 31 -5.95 -13.97 -10.09
N LYS A 32 -7.18 -14.10 -9.56
CA LYS A 32 -8.40 -14.35 -10.32
C LYS A 32 -9.51 -13.37 -10.03
N THR A 33 -9.66 -12.96 -8.77
CA THR A 33 -10.75 -12.11 -8.29
C THR A 33 -10.26 -11.00 -7.38
N LEU A 34 -11.11 -10.01 -7.10
CA LEU A 34 -10.88 -9.02 -6.05
C LEU A 34 -11.48 -9.45 -4.70
N GLN A 35 -11.72 -10.76 -4.49
CA GLN A 35 -12.20 -11.24 -3.20
C GLN A 35 -11.23 -10.85 -2.08
N GLY A 36 -11.75 -10.27 -1.00
CA GLY A 36 -10.93 -9.72 0.09
C GLY A 36 -10.38 -8.31 -0.18
N TRP A 37 -10.82 -7.65 -1.25
CA TRP A 37 -10.45 -6.29 -1.58
C TRP A 37 -11.69 -5.43 -1.81
N GLU A 38 -11.71 -4.22 -1.27
CA GLU A 38 -12.83 -3.28 -1.36
C GLU A 38 -12.36 -1.94 -1.91
N ALA A 39 -13.05 -1.44 -2.93
CA ALA A 39 -12.78 -0.10 -3.45
C ALA A 39 -13.28 0.97 -2.48
N THR A 40 -12.48 1.99 -2.26
CA THR A 40 -12.80 3.12 -1.39
C THR A 40 -12.42 4.45 -2.06
N PRO A 41 -13.39 5.34 -2.31
CA PRO A 41 -14.83 5.17 -2.09
C PRO A 41 -15.44 4.10 -3.01
N ALA A 42 -16.57 3.52 -2.61
CA ALA A 42 -17.20 2.41 -3.35
C ALA A 42 -17.51 2.74 -4.83
N LYS A 43 -17.79 3.99 -5.16
CA LYS A 43 -18.01 4.48 -6.54
C LYS A 43 -16.80 4.25 -7.47
N THR A 44 -15.60 4.04 -6.92
CA THR A 44 -14.38 3.75 -7.69
C THR A 44 -14.17 2.26 -7.95
N ALA A 45 -15.12 1.39 -7.60
CA ALA A 45 -15.04 -0.05 -7.89
C ALA A 45 -14.78 -0.36 -9.39
N PRO A 46 -15.38 0.35 -10.38
CA PRO A 46 -15.07 0.12 -11.80
C PRO A 46 -13.62 0.41 -12.20
N ALA A 47 -12.87 1.18 -11.38
CA ALA A 47 -11.46 1.47 -11.61
C ALA A 47 -10.54 0.25 -11.39
N TRP A 48 -11.03 -0.79 -10.71
CA TRP A 48 -10.24 -1.94 -10.32
C TRP A 48 -10.75 -3.21 -10.98
N THR A 49 -9.89 -3.90 -11.68
CA THR A 49 -10.22 -5.15 -12.38
C THR A 49 -9.10 -6.17 -12.20
N VAL A 50 -9.39 -7.43 -12.49
CA VAL A 50 -8.36 -8.48 -12.57
C VAL A 50 -8.20 -8.91 -14.01
N LYS A 51 -6.96 -8.89 -14.51
CA LYS A 51 -6.61 -9.34 -15.87
C LYS A 51 -5.30 -10.11 -15.83
N LYS A 52 -5.26 -11.31 -16.39
CA LYS A 52 -4.05 -12.14 -16.54
C LYS A 52 -3.25 -12.28 -15.24
N GLY A 53 -3.91 -12.57 -14.13
CA GLY A 53 -3.25 -12.76 -12.83
C GLY A 53 -2.81 -11.46 -12.13
N MET A 54 -3.30 -10.31 -12.56
CA MET A 54 -2.91 -9.00 -12.02
C MET A 54 -4.13 -8.20 -11.60
N ILE A 55 -4.02 -7.44 -10.52
CA ILE A 55 -4.91 -6.32 -10.24
C ILE A 55 -4.51 -5.18 -11.17
N VAL A 56 -5.48 -4.63 -11.89
CA VAL A 56 -5.33 -3.48 -12.78
C VAL A 56 -6.13 -2.32 -12.22
N GLY A 57 -5.45 -1.22 -11.88
CA GLY A 57 -6.06 0.05 -11.54
C GLY A 57 -6.04 0.99 -12.75
N ASN A 58 -7.22 1.57 -13.07
CA ASN A 58 -7.37 2.56 -14.15
C ASN A 58 -7.91 3.88 -13.61
N GLY A 59 -7.10 4.93 -13.65
CA GLY A 59 -7.40 6.26 -13.10
C GLY A 59 -8.52 7.02 -13.81
N ASP A 60 -8.94 6.60 -15.01
CA ASP A 60 -10.05 7.24 -15.73
C ASP A 60 -11.39 7.09 -14.99
N HIS A 61 -11.49 6.12 -14.10
CA HIS A 61 -12.67 5.90 -13.26
C HIS A 61 -12.59 6.58 -11.88
N GLY A 62 -11.61 7.45 -11.68
CA GLY A 62 -11.46 8.30 -10.52
C GLY A 62 -10.36 7.88 -9.55
N ARG A 63 -10.00 8.82 -8.66
CA ARG A 63 -9.03 8.63 -7.58
C ARG A 63 -9.63 7.81 -6.45
N GLY A 64 -8.87 6.90 -5.88
CA GLY A 64 -9.32 6.08 -4.75
C GLY A 64 -8.31 5.04 -4.32
N TYR A 65 -8.79 4.12 -3.50
CA TYR A 65 -7.98 3.05 -2.94
C TYR A 65 -8.64 1.70 -3.15
N LEU A 66 -7.84 0.66 -3.27
CA LEU A 66 -8.27 -0.72 -3.13
C LEU A 66 -7.77 -1.23 -1.78
N THR A 67 -8.69 -1.46 -0.84
CA THR A 67 -8.40 -1.75 0.56
C THR A 67 -8.49 -3.26 0.81
N TYR A 68 -7.46 -3.84 1.45
CA TYR A 68 -7.48 -5.22 1.92
C TYR A 68 -8.44 -5.34 3.11
N SER A 69 -9.55 -6.05 2.92
CA SER A 69 -10.69 -6.06 3.87
C SER A 69 -10.64 -7.15 4.95
N PRO A 70 -9.99 -8.32 4.76
CA PRO A 70 -9.98 -9.37 5.78
C PRO A 70 -9.34 -8.98 7.10
N ASN A 71 -8.38 -8.04 7.07
CA ASN A 71 -7.78 -7.49 8.29
C ASN A 71 -7.56 -5.98 8.17
N LYS A 72 -8.41 -5.20 8.83
CA LYS A 72 -8.33 -3.73 8.85
C LYS A 72 -7.53 -3.18 10.05
N ASN A 73 -6.82 -4.04 10.80
CA ASN A 73 -6.07 -3.69 12.01
C ASN A 73 -4.63 -4.23 12.01
N VAL A 74 -3.98 -4.21 10.86
CA VAL A 74 -2.58 -4.68 10.72
C VAL A 74 -1.65 -3.68 11.39
N ALA A 75 -0.81 -4.16 12.31
CA ALA A 75 0.17 -3.36 13.04
C ALA A 75 1.57 -3.55 12.44
N ASP A 76 2.22 -4.64 12.80
CA ASP A 76 3.55 -5.00 12.35
C ASP A 76 3.45 -6.01 11.20
N LEU A 77 4.17 -5.75 10.12
CA LEU A 77 4.00 -6.52 8.90
C LEU A 77 5.26 -6.54 8.03
N GLU A 78 5.33 -7.56 7.19
CA GLU A 78 6.06 -7.54 5.93
C GLU A 78 5.04 -7.68 4.79
N LEU A 79 5.12 -6.80 3.80
CA LEU A 79 4.29 -6.83 2.60
C LEU A 79 5.20 -6.92 1.38
N LYS A 80 5.03 -7.96 0.56
CA LYS A 80 5.76 -8.15 -0.69
C LYS A 80 4.81 -8.17 -1.86
N PHE A 81 5.17 -7.53 -2.96
CA PHE A 81 4.40 -7.53 -4.20
C PHE A 81 5.25 -7.07 -5.38
N SER A 82 4.72 -7.18 -6.58
CA SER A 82 5.28 -6.56 -7.77
C SER A 82 4.32 -5.52 -8.34
N TYR A 83 4.87 -4.42 -8.86
CA TYR A 83 4.10 -3.40 -9.55
C TYR A 83 4.75 -3.01 -10.87
N ARG A 84 3.96 -2.45 -11.78
CA ARG A 84 4.45 -1.75 -12.97
C ARG A 84 3.48 -0.67 -13.44
N PHE A 85 4.01 0.34 -14.10
CA PHE A 85 3.25 1.34 -14.85
C PHE A 85 3.52 1.14 -16.35
N PRO A 86 2.53 0.78 -17.17
CA PRO A 86 2.69 0.75 -18.63
C PRO A 86 3.01 2.12 -19.22
N GLY A 87 2.60 3.20 -18.54
CA GLY A 87 2.84 4.59 -18.88
C GLY A 87 3.23 5.43 -17.67
N LYS A 88 2.90 6.71 -17.71
CA LYS A 88 3.05 7.62 -16.56
C LYS A 88 1.96 7.35 -15.52
N GLY A 89 2.23 7.65 -14.26
CA GLY A 89 1.24 7.55 -13.20
C GLY A 89 1.86 7.74 -11.82
N ASN A 90 1.03 8.07 -10.87
CA ASN A 90 1.36 8.16 -9.46
C ASN A 90 0.49 7.17 -8.69
N SER A 91 1.11 6.35 -7.88
CA SER A 91 0.47 5.37 -7.04
C SER A 91 1.31 5.13 -5.79
N GLY A 92 0.82 4.30 -4.91
CA GLY A 92 1.57 3.88 -3.74
C GLY A 92 0.78 2.89 -2.92
N VAL A 93 1.37 2.49 -1.80
CA VAL A 93 0.75 1.60 -0.83
C VAL A 93 0.71 2.26 0.53
N SER A 94 -0.50 2.45 1.05
CA SER A 94 -0.71 2.91 2.41
C SER A 94 -0.74 1.74 3.38
N ILE A 95 0.00 1.88 4.50
CA ILE A 95 -0.04 0.96 5.62
C ILE A 95 -0.49 1.67 6.89
N ARG A 96 -1.02 0.91 7.85
CA ARG A 96 -1.64 1.44 9.07
C ARG A 96 -2.67 2.55 8.77
N ALA A 97 -3.37 2.44 7.64
CA ALA A 97 -4.33 3.43 7.22
C ALA A 97 -5.58 3.40 8.11
N ILE A 98 -6.00 4.57 8.57
CA ILE A 98 -7.24 4.77 9.34
C ILE A 98 -8.05 5.89 8.71
N VAL A 99 -9.36 5.87 8.88
CA VAL A 99 -10.24 6.95 8.41
C VAL A 99 -9.84 8.27 9.08
N ASP A 100 -9.65 9.32 8.29
CA ASP A 100 -9.33 10.65 8.83
C ASP A 100 -10.57 11.36 9.37
N LYS A 101 -10.68 11.37 10.69
CA LYS A 101 -11.78 12.05 11.39
C LYS A 101 -11.74 13.57 11.23
N THR A 102 -10.60 14.15 10.85
CA THR A 102 -10.48 15.61 10.60
C THR A 102 -11.05 16.01 9.25
N ARG A 103 -11.33 15.05 8.36
CA ARG A 103 -11.84 15.24 7.00
C ARG A 103 -10.93 16.08 6.09
N LYS A 104 -9.66 16.24 6.45
CA LYS A 104 -8.66 16.90 5.60
C LYS A 104 -8.18 15.97 4.49
N ARG A 105 -8.19 14.66 4.74
CA ARG A 105 -7.93 13.57 3.79
C ARG A 105 -8.99 12.48 3.99
N ASP A 106 -9.08 11.52 3.09
CA ASP A 106 -9.93 10.33 3.30
C ASP A 106 -9.37 9.44 4.39
N PHE A 107 -8.03 9.29 4.42
CA PHE A 107 -7.32 8.46 5.37
C PHE A 107 -6.07 9.14 5.90
N GLN A 108 -5.71 8.78 7.13
CA GLN A 108 -4.36 8.96 7.67
C GLN A 108 -3.58 7.68 7.44
N SER A 109 -2.33 7.76 6.99
CA SER A 109 -1.50 6.57 6.72
C SER A 109 -0.02 6.91 6.66
N TYR A 110 0.83 5.89 6.72
CA TYR A 110 2.18 5.94 6.18
C TYR A 110 2.11 5.39 4.76
N HIS A 111 2.53 6.19 3.79
CA HIS A 111 2.35 5.92 2.38
C HIS A 111 3.70 5.68 1.70
N ALA A 112 3.90 4.50 1.14
CA ALA A 112 5.05 4.17 0.31
C ALA A 112 4.76 4.57 -1.14
N ASP A 113 5.46 5.59 -1.63
CA ASP A 113 5.30 6.10 -2.99
C ASP A 113 5.90 5.17 -4.04
N LEU A 114 5.09 4.83 -5.04
CA LEU A 114 5.48 3.96 -6.16
C LEU A 114 5.36 4.64 -7.52
N GLY A 115 5.22 5.97 -7.58
CA GLY A 115 5.01 6.70 -8.81
C GLY A 115 6.07 6.42 -9.89
N HIS A 116 5.89 6.96 -11.08
CA HIS A 116 6.93 6.90 -12.11
C HIS A 116 8.06 7.90 -11.80
N LEU A 117 9.23 7.72 -12.43
CA LEU A 117 10.42 8.52 -12.19
C LEU A 117 10.25 10.03 -12.41
N GLY A 118 9.21 10.47 -13.12
CA GLY A 118 8.95 11.87 -13.44
C GLY A 118 7.99 12.60 -12.49
N ILE A 119 7.49 11.98 -11.41
CA ILE A 119 6.51 12.63 -10.50
C ILE A 119 7.14 13.67 -9.56
N GLY A 120 8.43 13.72 -9.46
CA GLY A 120 9.18 14.63 -8.62
C GLY A 120 10.55 14.08 -8.27
N LYS A 121 11.44 14.96 -7.86
CA LYS A 121 12.81 14.55 -7.51
C LYS A 121 12.76 13.64 -6.27
N ASN A 122 13.17 12.39 -6.44
CA ASN A 122 13.28 11.38 -5.38
C ASN A 122 11.96 11.01 -4.67
N VAL A 123 10.78 11.39 -5.21
CA VAL A 123 9.48 11.05 -4.61
C VAL A 123 9.18 9.56 -4.79
N MET A 124 9.41 9.00 -6.00
CA MET A 124 9.27 7.57 -6.19
C MET A 124 10.23 6.81 -5.28
N GLY A 125 9.69 5.93 -4.45
CA GLY A 125 10.44 5.20 -3.41
C GLY A 125 10.58 5.96 -2.09
N ALA A 126 9.84 7.05 -1.89
CA ALA A 126 9.74 7.82 -0.66
C ALA A 126 8.71 7.25 0.31
N TRP A 127 8.79 7.71 1.56
CA TRP A 127 7.67 7.66 2.49
C TRP A 127 7.01 9.03 2.55
N ASP A 128 5.69 9.05 2.31
CA ASP A 128 4.82 10.21 2.48
C ASP A 128 3.93 10.03 3.73
N PHE A 129 3.81 11.08 4.53
CA PHE A 129 3.10 11.04 5.81
C PHE A 129 1.70 11.64 5.64
N HIS A 130 0.72 10.83 5.33
CA HIS A 130 -0.69 11.24 5.33
C HIS A 130 -1.22 11.36 6.77
N THR A 131 -0.65 12.28 7.53
CA THR A 131 -0.94 12.44 8.96
C THR A 131 -1.34 13.88 9.29
N PRO A 132 -2.55 14.33 8.88
CA PRO A 132 -3.02 15.69 9.15
C PRO A 132 -3.01 15.98 10.66
N GLY A 133 -2.54 17.18 11.03
CA GLY A 133 -2.36 17.58 12.44
C GLY A 133 -0.98 17.24 13.01
N ARG A 134 -0.11 16.59 12.23
CA ARG A 134 1.32 16.45 12.51
C ARG A 134 2.14 17.29 11.53
N LYS A 135 3.36 17.64 11.93
CA LYS A 135 4.35 18.13 11.00
C LYS A 135 4.76 17.01 10.06
N GLU A 136 4.74 17.26 8.76
CA GLU A 136 5.24 16.35 7.76
C GLU A 136 6.75 16.53 7.63
N HIS A 137 7.48 15.42 7.64
CA HIS A 137 8.92 15.40 7.48
C HIS A 137 9.28 14.70 6.16
N ARG A 138 10.28 15.23 5.48
CA ARG A 138 10.80 14.65 4.23
C ARG A 138 11.45 13.30 4.50
N CYS A 139 11.06 12.27 3.74
CA CYS A 139 11.73 10.98 3.69
C CYS A 139 11.76 10.49 2.25
N PHE A 140 12.64 11.09 1.43
CA PHE A 140 12.75 10.78 0.01
C PHE A 140 13.52 9.49 -0.24
N ARG A 141 13.51 9.02 -1.50
CA ARG A 141 14.41 7.95 -1.93
C ARG A 141 15.86 8.31 -1.61
N GLY A 142 16.55 7.42 -0.90
CA GLY A 142 17.91 7.62 -0.42
C GLY A 142 18.00 8.16 1.02
N ASP A 143 16.88 8.52 1.63
CA ASP A 143 16.86 9.10 2.97
C ASP A 143 16.61 8.04 4.06
N ARG A 144 17.39 8.14 5.13
CA ARG A 144 17.07 7.59 6.45
C ARG A 144 16.63 8.73 7.34
N LEU A 145 15.35 8.73 7.74
CA LEU A 145 14.74 9.74 8.58
C LEU A 145 14.57 9.19 10.00
N VAL A 146 15.01 9.94 11.00
CA VAL A 146 14.68 9.73 12.41
C VAL A 146 13.88 10.93 12.91
N ILE A 147 12.66 10.70 13.41
CA ILE A 147 11.81 11.71 14.03
C ILE A 147 11.97 11.59 15.54
N GLY A 148 12.53 12.60 16.20
CA GLY A 148 12.74 12.64 17.63
C GLY A 148 11.44 12.73 18.45
N LYS A 149 11.54 12.58 19.77
CA LYS A 149 10.41 12.76 20.69
C LYS A 149 9.85 14.18 20.66
N ASP A 150 10.70 15.15 20.34
CA ASP A 150 10.41 16.59 20.21
C ASP A 150 9.95 16.99 18.80
N ASP A 151 9.64 16.00 17.95
CA ASP A 151 9.21 16.17 16.57
C ASP A 151 10.27 16.84 15.66
N LYS A 152 11.56 16.72 16.01
CA LYS A 152 12.65 17.17 15.15
C LYS A 152 13.15 16.04 14.27
N PRO A 153 13.32 16.27 12.95
CA PRO A 153 13.86 15.28 12.03
C PRO A 153 15.40 15.30 12.02
N THR A 154 15.98 14.13 11.91
CA THR A 154 17.37 13.93 11.50
C THR A 154 17.34 13.08 10.24
N ILE A 155 17.96 13.58 9.16
CA ILE A 155 18.01 12.89 7.87
C ILE A 155 19.47 12.58 7.57
N THR A 156 19.77 11.31 7.28
CA THR A 156 21.07 10.84 6.83
C THR A 156 20.92 10.04 5.53
N PRO A 157 21.91 10.07 4.63
CA PRO A 157 21.85 9.28 3.41
C PRO A 157 21.98 7.79 3.72
N ILE A 158 21.25 6.97 2.98
CA ILE A 158 21.42 5.52 2.98
C ILE A 158 22.56 5.18 2.03
N LYS A 159 23.56 4.45 2.54
CA LYS A 159 24.63 3.92 1.69
C LYS A 159 24.06 2.88 0.73
N ASP A 160 24.47 2.93 -0.55
CA ASP A 160 24.03 2.01 -1.60
C ASP A 160 22.50 1.96 -1.77
N ALA A 161 21.84 3.09 -1.52
CA ALA A 161 20.40 3.22 -1.67
C ALA A 161 19.92 2.97 -3.11
N LEU A 162 18.64 2.69 -3.25
CA LEU A 162 17.97 2.64 -4.54
C LEU A 162 18.21 3.94 -5.33
N THR A 163 18.59 3.82 -6.59
CA THR A 163 18.73 4.93 -7.54
C THR A 163 17.59 4.91 -8.57
N ALA A 164 17.50 5.95 -9.39
CA ALA A 164 16.56 5.98 -10.51
C ALA A 164 16.83 4.89 -11.55
N ASP A 165 18.11 4.53 -11.75
CA ASP A 165 18.54 3.54 -12.74
C ASP A 165 18.22 2.11 -12.31
N ASP A 166 17.98 1.87 -11.04
CA ASP A 166 17.54 0.57 -10.53
C ASP A 166 16.08 0.27 -10.85
N ILE A 167 15.30 1.27 -11.29
CA ILE A 167 13.88 1.13 -11.60
C ILE A 167 13.67 0.69 -13.03
N LYS A 168 12.99 -0.43 -13.20
CA LYS A 168 12.62 -0.99 -14.51
C LYS A 168 11.39 -0.25 -15.05
N LYS A 169 11.66 0.80 -15.83
CA LYS A 169 10.61 1.65 -16.42
C LYS A 169 9.71 0.83 -17.35
N GLY A 170 8.41 0.87 -17.12
CA GLY A 170 7.41 0.14 -17.92
C GLY A 170 7.37 -1.38 -17.64
N ASP A 171 8.25 -1.89 -16.81
CA ASP A 171 8.35 -3.30 -16.46
C ASP A 171 8.15 -3.55 -14.96
N TRP A 172 8.17 -4.82 -14.55
CA TRP A 172 7.91 -5.24 -13.18
C TRP A 172 9.04 -4.87 -12.22
N ASN A 173 8.65 -4.19 -11.15
CA ASN A 173 9.52 -3.89 -10.01
C ASN A 173 8.99 -4.62 -8.78
N SER A 174 9.86 -5.32 -8.06
CA SER A 174 9.51 -5.91 -6.77
C SER A 174 9.51 -4.86 -5.66
N VAL A 175 8.60 -5.01 -4.71
CA VAL A 175 8.51 -4.16 -3.51
C VAL A 175 8.49 -5.04 -2.27
N HIS A 176 9.22 -4.61 -1.25
CA HIS A 176 9.14 -5.17 0.09
C HIS A 176 9.02 -4.02 1.10
N ILE A 177 7.89 -3.96 1.78
CA ILE A 177 7.63 -3.05 2.89
C ILE A 177 7.80 -3.83 4.19
N LEU A 178 8.65 -3.33 5.10
CA LEU A 178 8.79 -3.82 6.45
C LEU A 178 8.33 -2.73 7.42
N ALA A 179 7.36 -3.03 8.26
CA ALA A 179 6.91 -2.15 9.35
C ALA A 179 6.94 -2.94 10.66
N LYS A 180 7.80 -2.55 11.60
CA LYS A 180 7.91 -3.19 12.91
C LYS A 180 8.06 -2.13 14.00
N GLY A 181 7.09 -2.09 14.93
CA GLY A 181 7.05 -1.10 15.99
C GLY A 181 6.97 0.32 15.44
N ASN A 182 8.06 1.05 15.53
CA ASN A 182 8.22 2.42 15.04
C ASN A 182 9.24 2.56 13.90
N ASN A 183 9.70 1.46 13.34
CA ASN A 183 10.66 1.41 12.24
C ASN A 183 9.98 0.91 10.95
N PHE A 184 10.24 1.61 9.85
CA PHE A 184 9.61 1.38 8.55
C PHE A 184 10.66 1.42 7.46
N LYS A 185 10.66 0.41 6.59
CA LYS A 185 11.61 0.31 5.48
C LYS A 185 10.88 0.00 4.19
N LEU A 186 11.28 0.66 3.12
CA LEU A 186 10.81 0.43 1.76
C LEU A 186 11.98 -0.05 0.90
N TYR A 187 11.85 -1.26 0.37
CA TYR A 187 12.77 -1.80 -0.61
C TYR A 187 12.07 -1.89 -1.96
N ILE A 188 12.79 -1.57 -3.02
CA ILE A 188 12.37 -1.78 -4.42
C ILE A 188 13.52 -2.47 -5.13
N ASN A 189 13.21 -3.55 -5.86
CA ASN A 189 14.23 -4.39 -6.54
C ASN A 189 15.37 -4.81 -5.61
N ASP A 190 14.99 -5.22 -4.38
CA ASP A 190 15.88 -5.68 -3.29
C ASP A 190 16.85 -4.62 -2.75
N LYS A 191 16.78 -3.37 -3.23
CA LYS A 191 17.55 -2.24 -2.70
C LYS A 191 16.71 -1.40 -1.74
N LEU A 192 17.30 -1.00 -0.61
CA LEU A 192 16.66 -0.09 0.33
C LEU A 192 16.48 1.28 -0.31
N SER A 193 15.22 1.69 -0.46
CA SER A 193 14.87 2.98 -1.07
C SER A 193 14.84 4.10 -0.04
N SER A 194 14.09 3.90 1.02
CA SER A 194 13.95 4.85 2.12
C SER A 194 13.55 4.13 3.39
N GLU A 195 13.90 4.72 4.52
CA GLU A 195 13.48 4.21 5.83
C GLU A 195 13.21 5.34 6.80
N PHE A 196 12.27 5.14 7.72
CA PHE A 196 12.10 6.06 8.84
C PHE A 196 11.89 5.35 10.16
N THR A 197 12.29 6.04 11.22
CA THR A 197 12.00 5.65 12.60
C THR A 197 11.38 6.85 13.31
N GLU A 198 10.25 6.66 13.98
CA GLU A 198 9.61 7.75 14.72
C GLU A 198 9.56 7.48 16.22
N HIS A 199 10.05 8.44 17.01
CA HIS A 199 10.04 8.40 18.46
C HIS A 199 8.96 9.29 19.08
N LEU A 200 8.04 9.79 18.29
CA LEU A 200 6.90 10.59 18.76
C LEU A 200 6.12 9.87 19.88
N PRO A 201 5.42 10.60 20.73
CA PRO A 201 4.49 10.01 21.70
C PRO A 201 3.49 9.08 21.03
N LYS A 202 3.13 7.97 21.70
CA LYS A 202 2.25 6.93 21.16
C LYS A 202 0.91 7.47 20.61
N ALA A 203 0.40 8.58 21.16
CA ALA A 203 -0.83 9.21 20.69
C ALA A 203 -0.72 9.88 19.29
N LYS A 204 0.50 10.24 18.87
CA LYS A 204 0.78 10.88 17.58
C LYS A 204 1.16 9.89 16.48
N ARG A 205 1.34 8.60 16.80
CA ARG A 205 1.76 7.56 15.86
C ARG A 205 0.59 6.72 15.39
N LEU A 206 0.60 6.33 14.12
CA LEU A 206 -0.32 5.30 13.62
C LEU A 206 0.21 3.93 14.04
N LYS A 207 -0.57 3.21 14.85
CA LYS A 207 -0.14 1.92 15.45
C LYS A 207 -0.55 0.73 14.61
N LYS A 208 -1.73 0.79 14.02
CA LYS A 208 -2.34 -0.27 13.22
C LYS A 208 -3.41 0.30 12.31
N GLY A 209 -3.76 -0.41 11.26
CA GLY A 209 -4.79 0.02 10.33
C GLY A 209 -4.85 -0.85 9.08
N MET A 210 -5.46 -0.31 8.05
CA MET A 210 -5.67 -0.97 6.77
C MET A 210 -4.40 -0.96 5.91
N ILE A 211 -4.36 -1.89 4.94
CA ILE A 211 -3.43 -1.88 3.80
C ILE A 211 -4.24 -1.48 2.57
N GLN A 212 -3.74 -0.50 1.80
CA GLN A 212 -4.45 0.07 0.66
C GLN A 212 -3.50 0.29 -0.52
N LEU A 213 -3.91 -0.14 -1.71
CA LEU A 213 -3.30 0.24 -2.98
C LEU A 213 -3.96 1.54 -3.45
N GLN A 214 -3.17 2.51 -3.92
CA GLN A 214 -3.67 3.82 -4.33
C GLN A 214 -3.87 3.91 -5.86
N LEU A 215 -4.87 4.66 -6.28
CA LEU A 215 -5.07 5.15 -7.63
C LEU A 215 -5.19 6.66 -7.58
N HIS A 216 -4.21 7.39 -8.15
CA HIS A 216 -4.05 8.82 -7.90
C HIS A 216 -4.49 9.70 -9.06
N ASP A 217 -4.02 9.46 -10.29
CA ASP A 217 -4.19 10.37 -11.41
C ASP A 217 -5.16 9.85 -12.46
N PRO A 218 -5.94 10.74 -13.11
CA PRO A 218 -6.64 10.40 -14.35
C PRO A 218 -5.65 9.94 -15.43
N GLY A 219 -6.07 9.02 -16.29
CA GLY A 219 -5.26 8.49 -17.39
C GLY A 219 -4.16 7.52 -16.99
N MET A 220 -3.93 7.29 -15.69
CA MET A 220 -2.94 6.34 -15.24
C MET A 220 -3.44 4.89 -15.32
N ILE A 221 -2.52 3.98 -15.57
CA ILE A 221 -2.74 2.54 -15.38
C ILE A 221 -1.62 1.99 -14.50
N VAL A 222 -2.00 1.28 -13.43
CA VAL A 222 -1.07 0.57 -12.57
C VAL A 222 -1.45 -0.90 -12.48
N HIS A 223 -0.45 -1.76 -12.48
CA HIS A 223 -0.63 -3.20 -12.29
C HIS A 223 0.04 -3.64 -11.00
N PHE A 224 -0.64 -4.55 -10.25
CA PHE A 224 -0.08 -5.21 -9.07
C PHE A 224 -0.26 -6.73 -9.19
N LYS A 225 0.72 -7.50 -8.73
CA LYS A 225 0.64 -8.96 -8.62
C LYS A 225 1.51 -9.48 -7.48
N ASP A 226 1.38 -10.79 -7.20
CA ASP A 226 2.20 -11.49 -6.21
C ASP A 226 2.12 -10.86 -4.80
N LEU A 227 0.93 -10.34 -4.43
CA LEU A 227 0.74 -9.68 -3.14
C LEU A 227 0.75 -10.71 -2.01
N ARG A 228 1.76 -10.62 -1.15
CA ARG A 228 1.97 -11.53 -0.02
C ARG A 228 2.19 -10.74 1.26
N LEU A 229 1.49 -11.13 2.31
CA LEU A 229 1.50 -10.48 3.62
C LEU A 229 1.99 -11.45 4.69
N LYS A 230 2.87 -10.98 5.56
CA LYS A 230 3.26 -11.64 6.80
C LYS A 230 3.00 -10.70 7.97
N ILE A 231 2.18 -11.14 8.91
CA ILE A 231 1.95 -10.44 10.16
C ILE A 231 3.10 -10.80 11.10
N LEU A 232 3.78 -9.77 11.61
CA LEU A 232 4.85 -9.93 12.59
C LEU A 232 4.25 -9.95 14.01
N LYS A 233 4.83 -10.77 14.86
CA LYS A 233 4.49 -10.88 16.29
C LYS A 233 5.42 -10.01 17.13
#